data_79adbb0e12103481088b391516a81040
#
_entry.id   79adbb0e12103481088b391516a81040
#
_cell.length_a   1.000
_cell.length_b   1.000
_cell.length_c   1.000
_cell.angle_alpha   90.00
_cell.angle_beta   90.00
_cell.angle_gamma   90.00
#
_symmetry.space_group_name_H-M   'P 1'
#
loop_
_entity.id
_entity.type
_entity.pdbx_description
1 polymer ?
#
loop_
_entity_poly.entity_id
_entity_poly.type
_entity_poly.pdbx_seq_one_letter_code
_entity_poly.pdbx_strand_id
1 'polypeptide(L)'
;ERGDTDWVLTYMRDHGVTSSNLAFYLGTHAHSDHIDNADDIIRTFRPKAIFSPEYSDKWITNPNGLWDNQWIYDNMINAATWARKTYGAQLIQHVDGYNTHVQLGDMDVQIIPFDPEETYKKKGTTDANLMGWGAKVTAFGHSAFLAADLMDTEADWVTHNGFEARVASAVGHVDLLKAGHHGQRSSNFEPFMAALSPSMIVQTGSETLSPDRLTTDVIHGSDLWVPMEELWERGRIPSLITTFAPFG
;
A
#
# COMPACT_ATOMS: atom_id res chain seq x y z
N GLU A 1 -1.75 -10.63 -3.83
CA GLU A 1 -2.33 -10.81 -5.17
C GLU A 1 -3.42 -11.85 -5.12
N ARG A 2 -4.57 -11.54 -5.72
CA ARG A 2 -5.74 -12.39 -5.65
C ARG A 2 -5.51 -13.68 -6.46
N GLY A 3 -5.54 -14.83 -5.80
CA GLY A 3 -5.79 -16.11 -6.44
C GLY A 3 -4.59 -16.90 -6.96
N ASP A 4 -3.33 -16.48 -6.76
CA ASP A 4 -2.17 -17.31 -7.15
C ASP A 4 -1.13 -17.45 -6.04
N THR A 5 -1.57 -18.04 -4.94
CA THR A 5 -0.72 -18.32 -3.77
C THR A 5 0.53 -19.11 -4.14
N ASP A 6 0.39 -20.14 -4.96
CA ASP A 6 1.50 -21.01 -5.35
C ASP A 6 2.59 -20.23 -6.11
N TRP A 7 2.19 -19.31 -6.97
CA TRP A 7 3.12 -18.45 -7.70
C TRP A 7 3.89 -17.53 -6.73
N VAL A 8 3.18 -16.84 -5.84
CA VAL A 8 3.81 -15.93 -4.85
C VAL A 8 4.79 -16.69 -3.98
N LEU A 9 4.39 -17.85 -3.41
CA LEU A 9 5.26 -18.66 -2.56
C LEU A 9 6.47 -19.20 -3.33
N THR A 10 6.29 -19.59 -4.58
CA THR A 10 7.38 -20.07 -5.44
C THR A 10 8.34 -18.93 -5.76
N TYR A 11 7.83 -17.78 -6.17
CA TYR A 11 8.64 -16.60 -6.43
C TYR A 11 9.49 -16.20 -5.22
N MET A 12 8.91 -16.17 -4.03
CA MET A 12 9.63 -15.87 -2.80
C MET A 12 10.74 -16.88 -2.53
N ARG A 13 10.48 -18.19 -2.71
CA ARG A 13 11.50 -19.25 -2.54
C ARG A 13 12.64 -19.11 -3.54
N ASP A 14 12.33 -18.86 -4.80
CA ASP A 14 13.31 -18.70 -5.88
C ASP A 14 14.22 -17.48 -5.65
N HIS A 15 13.72 -16.48 -4.91
CA HIS A 15 14.49 -15.31 -4.47
C HIS A 15 15.11 -15.46 -3.08
N GLY A 16 15.20 -16.69 -2.58
CA GLY A 16 15.93 -17.02 -1.36
C GLY A 16 15.21 -16.75 -0.05
N VAL A 17 13.89 -16.47 -0.08
CA VAL A 17 13.10 -16.32 1.15
C VAL A 17 12.86 -17.70 1.78
N THR A 18 13.14 -17.78 3.07
CA THR A 18 13.01 -19.01 3.87
C THR A 18 12.31 -18.71 5.19
N SER A 19 11.93 -19.74 5.91
CA SER A 19 11.35 -19.61 7.25
C SER A 19 12.33 -19.10 8.33
N SER A 20 13.58 -18.85 7.98
CA SER A 20 14.61 -18.35 8.90
C SER A 20 15.05 -16.91 8.63
N ASN A 21 14.79 -16.37 7.43
CA ASN A 21 15.31 -15.07 7.03
C ASN A 21 14.24 -13.99 6.74
N LEU A 22 12.94 -14.31 6.78
CA LEU A 22 11.90 -13.30 6.64
C LEU A 22 11.79 -12.50 7.94
N ALA A 23 12.23 -11.25 7.90
CA ALA A 23 12.25 -10.39 9.07
C ALA A 23 10.83 -9.95 9.48
N PHE A 24 10.04 -9.48 8.52
CA PHE A 24 8.65 -9.10 8.78
C PHE A 24 7.77 -9.26 7.54
N TYR A 25 6.47 -9.27 7.75
CA TYR A 25 5.42 -9.14 6.77
C TYR A 25 4.66 -7.83 7.05
N LEU A 26 4.32 -7.08 6.02
CA LEU A 26 3.48 -5.89 6.10
C LEU A 26 2.22 -6.09 5.27
N GLY A 27 1.08 -6.33 5.94
CA GLY A 27 -0.24 -6.25 5.34
C GLY A 27 -0.70 -4.80 5.32
N THR A 28 -0.72 -4.18 4.15
CA THR A 28 -0.89 -2.73 4.02
C THR A 28 -2.29 -2.25 4.36
N HIS A 29 -3.32 -2.99 3.94
CA HIS A 29 -4.74 -2.73 4.21
C HIS A 29 -5.59 -3.95 3.82
N ALA A 30 -6.87 -3.95 4.17
CA ALA A 30 -7.75 -5.11 4.09
C ALA A 30 -8.44 -5.25 2.72
N HIS A 31 -7.67 -5.33 1.63
CA HIS A 31 -8.17 -5.70 0.31
C HIS A 31 -7.52 -6.99 -0.19
N SER A 32 -8.26 -7.75 -1.01
CA SER A 32 -7.84 -9.08 -1.46
C SER A 32 -6.60 -9.05 -2.34
N ASP A 33 -6.43 -8.05 -3.18
CA ASP A 33 -5.26 -7.88 -4.04
C ASP A 33 -3.99 -7.49 -3.26
N HIS A 34 -4.10 -7.25 -1.94
CA HIS A 34 -2.98 -6.93 -1.06
C HIS A 34 -2.68 -7.99 -0.01
N ILE A 35 -3.68 -8.58 0.62
CA ILE A 35 -3.47 -9.49 1.76
C ILE A 35 -4.12 -10.88 1.61
N ASP A 36 -4.67 -11.23 0.45
CA ASP A 36 -5.32 -12.55 0.26
C ASP A 36 -4.36 -13.72 0.53
N ASN A 37 -3.09 -13.60 0.14
CA ASN A 37 -2.07 -14.62 0.38
C ASN A 37 -1.32 -14.48 1.72
N ALA A 38 -1.74 -13.59 2.59
CA ALA A 38 -1.03 -13.27 3.83
C ALA A 38 -0.88 -14.47 4.77
N ASP A 39 -1.95 -15.24 4.94
CA ASP A 39 -1.95 -16.38 5.84
C ASP A 39 -1.01 -17.49 5.36
N ASP A 40 -0.94 -17.77 4.07
CA ASP A 40 -0.03 -18.73 3.47
C ASP A 40 1.44 -18.28 3.55
N ILE A 41 1.71 -16.99 3.29
CA ILE A 41 3.04 -16.40 3.45
C ILE A 41 3.50 -16.50 4.91
N ILE A 42 2.66 -16.10 5.85
CA ILE A 42 2.97 -16.13 7.28
C ILE A 42 3.24 -17.57 7.76
N ARG A 43 2.42 -18.53 7.35
CA ARG A 43 2.59 -19.93 7.73
C ARG A 43 3.83 -20.58 7.11
N THR A 44 4.10 -20.24 5.85
CA THR A 44 5.23 -20.83 5.09
C THR A 44 6.56 -20.25 5.52
N PHE A 45 6.68 -18.90 5.55
CA PHE A 45 7.98 -18.23 5.74
C PHE A 45 8.21 -17.71 7.17
N ARG A 46 7.22 -17.79 8.04
CA ARG A 46 7.36 -17.51 9.48
C ARG A 46 8.05 -16.18 9.78
N PRO A 47 7.52 -15.02 9.33
CA PRO A 47 8.10 -13.73 9.64
C PRO A 47 8.21 -13.51 11.15
N LYS A 48 9.27 -12.83 11.59
CA LYS A 48 9.46 -12.52 13.02
C LYS A 48 8.48 -11.48 13.55
N ALA A 49 8.00 -10.60 12.67
CA ALA A 49 6.98 -9.61 12.97
C ALA A 49 5.95 -9.54 11.84
N ILE A 50 4.72 -9.26 12.19
CA ILE A 50 3.61 -9.01 11.26
C ILE A 50 3.07 -7.64 11.59
N PHE A 51 3.15 -6.73 10.63
CA PHE A 51 2.59 -5.39 10.70
C PHE A 51 1.31 -5.35 9.88
N SER A 52 0.24 -4.81 10.43
CA SER A 52 -0.98 -4.51 9.70
C SER A 52 -1.83 -3.54 10.51
N PRO A 53 -2.44 -2.52 9.88
CA PRO A 53 -3.43 -1.71 10.58
C PRO A 53 -4.58 -2.58 11.08
N GLU A 54 -5.24 -2.19 12.15
CA GLU A 54 -6.49 -2.82 12.54
C GLU A 54 -7.56 -2.53 11.51
N TYR A 55 -8.39 -3.53 11.24
CA TYR A 55 -9.52 -3.41 10.33
C TYR A 55 -10.80 -3.94 10.97
N SER A 56 -11.92 -3.29 10.66
CA SER A 56 -13.26 -3.81 10.90
C SER A 56 -14.25 -3.18 9.91
N ASP A 57 -15.12 -3.97 9.32
CA ASP A 57 -16.24 -3.52 8.49
C ASP A 57 -17.11 -2.47 9.20
N LYS A 58 -17.13 -2.47 10.54
CA LYS A 58 -17.86 -1.49 11.36
C LYS A 58 -17.42 -0.04 11.14
N TRP A 59 -16.21 0.14 10.65
CA TRP A 59 -15.65 1.47 10.39
C TRP A 59 -15.91 1.94 8.96
N ILE A 60 -16.34 1.05 8.07
CA ILE A 60 -16.66 1.41 6.69
C ILE A 60 -18.08 1.98 6.62
N THR A 61 -18.18 3.23 6.25
CA THR A 61 -19.47 3.94 6.13
C THR A 61 -20.11 3.78 4.75
N ASN A 62 -19.31 3.39 3.74
CA ASN A 62 -19.77 3.10 2.39
C ASN A 62 -20.06 1.60 2.23
N PRO A 63 -21.32 1.16 2.15
CA PRO A 63 -21.66 -0.26 2.04
C PRO A 63 -21.12 -0.92 0.75
N ASN A 64 -20.79 -0.14 -0.28
CA ASN A 64 -20.20 -0.66 -1.51
C ASN A 64 -18.69 -0.96 -1.37
N GLY A 65 -18.06 -0.57 -0.27
CA GLY A 65 -16.66 -0.84 0.04
C GLY A 65 -16.43 -2.01 1.00
N LEU A 66 -17.47 -2.80 1.27
CA LEU A 66 -17.37 -3.89 2.26
C LEU A 66 -16.83 -5.21 1.69
N TRP A 67 -17.03 -5.51 0.46
CA TRP A 67 -16.59 -6.75 -0.23
C TRP A 67 -16.33 -7.94 0.72
N ASP A 68 -15.18 -8.63 0.57
CA ASP A 68 -14.72 -9.75 1.42
C ASP A 68 -13.62 -9.33 2.43
N ASN A 69 -13.46 -8.04 2.68
CA ASN A 69 -12.37 -7.43 3.45
C ASN A 69 -12.23 -8.02 4.85
N GLN A 70 -13.33 -8.14 5.60
CA GLN A 70 -13.29 -8.70 6.96
C GLN A 70 -12.82 -10.14 6.97
N TRP A 71 -13.31 -10.96 6.02
CA TRP A 71 -12.94 -12.37 5.93
C TRP A 71 -11.45 -12.55 5.64
N ILE A 72 -10.92 -11.80 4.68
CA ILE A 72 -9.48 -11.82 4.31
C ILE A 72 -8.62 -11.35 5.47
N TYR A 73 -9.01 -10.24 6.10
CA TYR A 73 -8.33 -9.71 7.25
C TYR A 73 -8.29 -10.71 8.41
N ASP A 74 -9.41 -11.36 8.72
CA ASP A 74 -9.51 -12.36 9.78
C ASP A 74 -8.61 -13.57 9.49
N ASN A 75 -8.47 -14.01 8.23
CA ASN A 75 -7.54 -15.07 7.83
C ASN A 75 -6.09 -14.69 8.14
N MET A 76 -5.67 -13.49 7.75
CA MET A 76 -4.34 -12.97 8.07
C MET A 76 -4.12 -12.89 9.60
N ILE A 77 -5.06 -12.36 10.37
CA ILE A 77 -4.96 -12.24 11.84
C ILE A 77 -4.93 -13.60 12.52
N ASN A 78 -5.69 -14.57 12.00
CA ASN A 78 -5.64 -15.95 12.49
C ASN A 78 -4.26 -16.57 12.28
N ALA A 79 -3.66 -16.35 11.11
CA ALA A 79 -2.28 -16.79 10.83
C ALA A 79 -1.25 -16.08 11.72
N ALA A 80 -1.38 -14.77 11.92
CA ALA A 80 -0.51 -14.00 12.82
C ALA A 80 -0.64 -14.48 14.28
N THR A 81 -1.87 -14.78 14.72
CA THR A 81 -2.13 -15.34 16.05
C THR A 81 -1.50 -16.72 16.21
N TRP A 82 -1.61 -17.58 15.20
CA TRP A 82 -0.92 -18.87 15.17
C TRP A 82 0.60 -18.68 15.23
N ALA A 83 1.15 -17.76 14.44
CA ALA A 83 2.58 -17.45 14.40
C ALA A 83 3.09 -17.01 15.78
N ARG A 84 2.37 -16.11 16.46
CA ARG A 84 2.68 -15.66 17.82
C ARG A 84 2.70 -16.83 18.81
N LYS A 85 1.74 -17.73 18.73
CA LYS A 85 1.65 -18.89 19.64
C LYS A 85 2.71 -19.95 19.32
N THR A 86 3.07 -20.15 18.06
CA THR A 86 3.90 -21.28 17.61
C THR A 86 5.41 -20.98 17.70
N TYR A 87 5.83 -19.76 17.36
CA TYR A 87 7.25 -19.40 17.32
C TYR A 87 7.56 -17.99 17.85
N GLY A 88 6.60 -17.33 18.48
CA GLY A 88 6.81 -16.06 19.16
C GLY A 88 6.85 -14.82 18.25
N ALA A 89 6.26 -14.87 17.04
CA ALA A 89 6.15 -13.70 16.19
C ALA A 89 5.44 -12.54 16.88
N GLN A 90 5.82 -11.33 16.55
CA GLN A 90 5.14 -10.12 17.01
C GLN A 90 4.01 -9.77 16.04
N LEU A 91 2.83 -9.45 16.55
CA LEU A 91 1.74 -8.82 15.79
C LEU A 91 1.67 -7.35 16.21
N ILE A 92 1.87 -6.45 15.25
CA ILE A 92 1.93 -5.00 15.46
C ILE A 92 0.83 -4.38 14.62
N GLN A 93 -0.21 -3.90 15.30
CA GLN A 93 -1.41 -3.31 14.71
C GLN A 93 -1.56 -1.83 15.03
N HIS A 94 -0.58 -1.27 15.70
CA HIS A 94 -0.51 0.14 16.02
C HIS A 94 0.92 0.64 15.86
N VAL A 95 1.08 1.82 15.27
CA VAL A 95 2.37 2.48 15.05
C VAL A 95 2.36 3.87 15.67
N ASP A 96 3.53 4.35 16.07
CA ASP A 96 3.69 5.66 16.69
C ASP A 96 3.81 6.75 15.60
N GLY A 97 2.68 7.12 15.00
CA GLY A 97 2.66 8.06 13.89
C GLY A 97 3.65 7.64 12.81
N TYR A 98 4.55 8.54 12.43
CA TYR A 98 5.60 8.28 11.44
C TYR A 98 6.96 7.86 12.05
N ASN A 99 6.98 7.48 13.34
CA ASN A 99 8.23 7.18 14.04
C ASN A 99 8.52 5.68 14.16
N THR A 100 7.73 4.83 13.52
CA THR A 100 7.95 3.38 13.56
C THR A 100 8.91 2.96 12.46
N HIS A 101 10.08 2.44 12.86
CA HIS A 101 11.16 2.00 11.97
C HIS A 101 11.55 0.55 12.24
N VAL A 102 11.87 -0.18 11.18
CA VAL A 102 12.43 -1.54 11.23
C VAL A 102 13.81 -1.52 10.57
N GLN A 103 14.86 -1.73 11.36
CA GLN A 103 16.23 -1.78 10.87
C GLN A 103 16.58 -3.18 10.37
N LEU A 104 17.03 -3.30 9.12
CA LEU A 104 17.47 -4.54 8.49
C LEU A 104 18.90 -4.40 7.94
N GLY A 105 19.90 -4.58 8.78
CA GLY A 105 21.29 -4.26 8.42
C GLY A 105 21.44 -2.77 8.10
N ASP A 106 21.89 -2.44 6.88
CA ASP A 106 22.04 -1.06 6.42
C ASP A 106 20.74 -0.47 5.83
N MET A 107 19.65 -1.23 5.85
CA MET A 107 18.35 -0.79 5.37
C MET A 107 17.46 -0.34 6.54
N ASP A 108 16.86 0.82 6.43
CA ASP A 108 15.81 1.31 7.31
C ASP A 108 14.46 1.26 6.59
N VAL A 109 13.46 0.70 7.25
CA VAL A 109 12.07 0.67 6.76
C VAL A 109 11.20 1.44 7.73
N GLN A 110 10.74 2.59 7.30
CA GLN A 110 9.79 3.42 8.04
C GLN A 110 8.36 3.04 7.64
N ILE A 111 7.52 2.71 8.60
CA ILE A 111 6.10 2.45 8.37
C ILE A 111 5.35 3.77 8.33
N ILE A 112 4.55 3.97 7.29
CA ILE A 112 3.86 5.25 7.00
C ILE A 112 2.35 5.03 7.06
N PRO A 113 1.69 5.29 8.20
CA PRO A 113 0.24 5.26 8.29
C PRO A 113 -0.36 6.45 7.52
N PHE A 114 -1.47 6.21 6.77
CA PHE A 114 -2.15 7.28 6.03
C PHE A 114 -2.98 8.15 6.97
N ASP A 115 -3.59 7.54 7.98
CA ASP A 115 -4.26 8.22 9.08
C ASP A 115 -3.58 7.87 10.43
N PRO A 116 -2.48 8.56 10.81
CA PRO A 116 -1.72 8.23 12.02
C PRO A 116 -2.52 8.43 13.33
N GLU A 117 -3.61 9.18 13.27
CA GLU A 117 -4.49 9.42 14.43
C GLU A 117 -5.62 8.38 14.51
N GLU A 118 -5.70 7.46 13.55
CA GLU A 118 -6.71 6.41 13.46
C GLU A 118 -8.14 6.97 13.61
N THR A 119 -8.39 8.10 12.98
CA THR A 119 -9.67 8.85 13.14
C THR A 119 -10.87 8.03 12.67
N TYR A 120 -10.65 7.08 11.74
CA TYR A 120 -11.64 6.13 11.26
C TYR A 120 -12.26 5.28 12.38
N LYS A 121 -11.53 5.00 13.46
CA LYS A 121 -12.08 4.23 14.60
C LYS A 121 -13.22 4.97 15.33
N LYS A 122 -13.27 6.30 15.20
CA LYS A 122 -14.27 7.15 15.86
C LYS A 122 -15.36 7.62 14.91
N LYS A 123 -14.98 8.08 13.71
CA LYS A 123 -15.91 8.69 12.75
C LYS A 123 -16.26 7.80 11.56
N GLY A 124 -15.59 6.64 11.43
CA GLY A 124 -15.66 5.80 10.25
C GLY A 124 -14.82 6.35 9.09
N THR A 125 -14.78 5.58 8.01
CA THR A 125 -14.13 5.92 6.74
C THR A 125 -14.94 5.36 5.59
N THR A 126 -14.73 5.86 4.38
CA THR A 126 -15.48 5.41 3.20
C THR A 126 -14.85 4.22 2.50
N ASP A 127 -13.58 3.92 2.78
CA ASP A 127 -12.83 2.86 2.11
C ASP A 127 -11.71 2.29 3.02
N ALA A 128 -11.40 1.00 2.87
CA ALA A 128 -10.31 0.34 3.58
C ALA A 128 -8.92 0.88 3.21
N ASN A 129 -8.74 1.39 1.99
CA ASN A 129 -7.52 2.06 1.55
C ASN A 129 -7.12 3.21 2.48
N LEU A 130 -8.10 3.96 2.98
CA LEU A 130 -7.88 5.12 3.85
C LEU A 130 -7.38 4.75 5.27
N MET A 131 -7.43 3.48 5.63
CA MET A 131 -6.86 2.95 6.88
C MET A 131 -5.44 2.39 6.67
N GLY A 132 -4.95 2.42 5.44
CA GLY A 132 -3.75 1.73 5.03
C GLY A 132 -2.44 2.29 5.56
N TRP A 133 -1.40 1.47 5.42
CA TRP A 133 -0.01 1.82 5.70
C TRP A 133 0.84 1.62 4.45
N GLY A 134 1.73 2.57 4.17
CA GLY A 134 2.83 2.43 3.23
C GLY A 134 4.15 2.17 3.95
N ALA A 135 5.24 2.05 3.17
CA ALA A 135 6.58 1.88 3.71
C ALA A 135 7.60 2.71 2.92
N LYS A 136 8.39 3.53 3.62
CA LYS A 136 9.59 4.14 3.05
C LYS A 136 10.79 3.27 3.38
N VAL A 137 11.50 2.83 2.36
CA VAL A 137 12.74 2.05 2.49
C VAL A 137 13.92 2.96 2.14
N THR A 138 14.90 3.01 3.02
CA THR A 138 16.14 3.77 2.78
C THR A 138 17.34 2.85 2.94
N ALA A 139 18.20 2.82 1.93
CA ALA A 139 19.43 2.01 1.94
C ALA A 139 20.49 2.63 1.02
N PHE A 140 21.73 2.63 1.43
CA PHE A 140 22.90 3.04 0.61
C PHE A 140 22.77 4.45 0.00
N GLY A 141 22.09 5.37 0.68
CA GLY A 141 21.88 6.73 0.21
C GLY A 141 20.71 6.91 -0.77
N HIS A 142 19.97 5.85 -1.04
CA HIS A 142 18.77 5.85 -1.87
C HIS A 142 17.52 5.57 -1.06
N SER A 143 16.38 5.98 -1.59
CA SER A 143 15.10 5.75 -0.94
C SER A 143 13.99 5.35 -1.92
N ALA A 144 13.10 4.50 -1.44
CA ALA A 144 11.90 4.10 -2.15
C ALA A 144 10.67 4.27 -1.25
N PHE A 145 9.57 4.74 -1.83
CA PHE A 145 8.28 4.74 -1.13
C PHE A 145 7.32 3.76 -1.80
N LEU A 146 6.90 2.77 -1.03
CA LEU A 146 5.87 1.81 -1.39
C LEU A 146 4.55 2.35 -0.85
N ALA A 147 3.82 3.07 -1.69
CA ALA A 147 2.65 3.84 -1.27
C ALA A 147 1.40 2.98 -1.05
N ALA A 148 1.48 1.65 -1.20
CA ALA A 148 0.31 0.77 -1.14
C ALA A 148 -0.86 1.35 -1.96
N ASP A 149 -2.04 1.49 -1.35
CA ASP A 149 -3.20 2.14 -1.97
C ASP A 149 -3.54 3.47 -1.31
N LEU A 150 -2.50 4.28 -1.07
CA LEU A 150 -2.69 5.67 -0.64
C LEU A 150 -3.62 6.40 -1.61
N MET A 151 -4.71 6.93 -1.09
CA MET A 151 -5.68 7.76 -1.79
C MET A 151 -5.74 9.16 -1.16
N ASP A 152 -5.83 10.20 -1.99
CA ASP A 152 -6.13 11.56 -1.53
C ASP A 152 -7.62 11.92 -1.61
N THR A 153 -8.42 11.02 -2.19
CA THR A 153 -9.87 11.17 -2.23
C THR A 153 -10.59 10.15 -1.36
N GLU A 154 -11.81 10.48 -0.95
CA GLU A 154 -12.76 9.51 -0.42
C GLU A 154 -13.22 8.54 -1.52
N ALA A 155 -14.02 7.53 -1.17
CA ALA A 155 -14.53 6.54 -2.15
C ALA A 155 -15.46 7.15 -3.24
N ASP A 156 -15.83 8.40 -3.12
CA ASP A 156 -16.57 9.15 -4.16
C ASP A 156 -15.65 9.64 -5.30
N TRP A 157 -14.34 9.55 -5.11
CA TRP A 157 -13.27 9.94 -6.03
C TRP A 157 -13.25 11.44 -6.38
N VAL A 158 -13.83 12.25 -5.52
CA VAL A 158 -13.99 13.71 -5.70
C VAL A 158 -13.60 14.46 -4.42
N THR A 159 -14.05 13.98 -3.26
CA THR A 159 -13.80 14.65 -1.99
C THR A 159 -12.38 14.38 -1.52
N HIS A 160 -11.52 15.40 -1.53
CA HIS A 160 -10.15 15.29 -1.04
C HIS A 160 -10.09 15.17 0.48
N ASN A 161 -9.23 14.28 0.98
CA ASN A 161 -9.00 14.03 2.40
C ASN A 161 -7.65 14.60 2.92
N GLY A 162 -6.76 14.99 2.01
CA GLY A 162 -5.45 15.56 2.33
C GLY A 162 -4.40 14.56 2.80
N PHE A 163 -4.60 13.27 2.58
CA PHE A 163 -3.66 12.23 3.03
C PHE A 163 -2.34 12.30 2.28
N GLU A 164 -2.37 12.53 0.97
CA GLU A 164 -1.14 12.67 0.18
C GLU A 164 -0.26 13.81 0.68
N ALA A 165 -0.83 14.98 0.97
CA ALA A 165 -0.07 16.11 1.50
C ALA A 165 0.60 15.78 2.85
N ARG A 166 -0.11 15.07 3.71
CA ARG A 166 0.38 14.64 5.02
C ARG A 166 1.48 13.59 4.90
N VAL A 167 1.25 12.58 4.07
CA VAL A 167 2.22 11.51 3.78
C VAL A 167 3.45 12.09 3.10
N ALA A 168 3.30 12.97 2.12
CA ALA A 168 4.42 13.64 1.45
C ALA A 168 5.32 14.39 2.43
N SER A 169 4.73 15.08 3.41
CA SER A 169 5.49 15.78 4.46
C SER A 169 6.32 14.82 5.33
N ALA A 170 5.82 13.62 5.60
CA ALA A 170 6.50 12.60 6.40
C ALA A 170 7.57 11.85 5.60
N VAL A 171 7.28 11.56 4.34
CA VAL A 171 8.15 10.78 3.45
C VAL A 171 9.29 11.62 2.88
N GLY A 172 9.01 12.86 2.44
CA GLY A 172 9.96 13.70 1.73
C GLY A 172 10.36 13.12 0.37
N HIS A 173 11.50 13.57 -0.16
CA HIS A 173 12.03 13.08 -1.44
C HIS A 173 12.31 11.57 -1.43
N VAL A 174 12.06 10.91 -2.57
CA VAL A 174 12.42 9.49 -2.82
C VAL A 174 12.95 9.31 -4.24
N ASP A 175 13.85 8.34 -4.41
CA ASP A 175 14.37 7.99 -5.74
C ASP A 175 13.36 7.13 -6.52
N LEU A 176 12.63 6.25 -5.83
CA LEU A 176 11.63 5.37 -6.41
C LEU A 176 10.28 5.52 -5.70
N LEU A 177 9.22 5.61 -6.46
CA LEU A 177 7.84 5.56 -5.98
C LEU A 177 7.09 4.38 -6.59
N LYS A 178 6.56 3.46 -5.76
CA LYS A 178 5.43 2.64 -6.17
C LYS A 178 4.18 3.50 -6.07
N ALA A 179 3.54 3.79 -7.20
CA ALA A 179 2.36 4.65 -7.26
C ALA A 179 1.27 4.21 -6.28
N GLY A 180 0.62 5.17 -5.62
CA GLY A 180 -0.52 4.93 -4.77
C GLY A 180 -1.70 4.38 -5.57
N HIS A 181 -2.47 3.48 -4.96
CA HIS A 181 -3.71 2.91 -5.49
C HIS A 181 -3.59 2.49 -6.97
N HIS A 182 -2.53 1.74 -7.31
CA HIS A 182 -2.23 1.22 -8.65
C HIS A 182 -2.11 2.30 -9.75
N GLY A 183 -1.93 3.57 -9.39
CA GLY A 183 -1.92 4.69 -10.32
C GLY A 183 -3.33 5.17 -10.70
N GLN A 184 -4.35 4.81 -9.93
CA GLN A 184 -5.73 5.27 -10.19
C GLN A 184 -5.91 6.76 -9.90
N ARG A 185 -6.98 7.33 -10.47
CA ARG A 185 -7.34 8.75 -10.37
C ARG A 185 -7.63 9.28 -8.94
N SER A 186 -7.77 8.40 -7.95
CA SER A 186 -7.96 8.76 -6.54
C SER A 186 -6.68 9.19 -5.84
N SER A 187 -5.54 9.13 -6.55
CA SER A 187 -4.20 9.25 -5.97
C SER A 187 -3.16 9.77 -6.96
N ASN A 188 -1.96 10.02 -6.45
CA ASN A 188 -0.80 10.49 -7.21
C ASN A 188 -0.98 11.89 -7.82
N PHE A 189 -1.64 12.77 -7.10
CA PHE A 189 -1.87 14.15 -7.53
C PHE A 189 -0.57 14.94 -7.68
N GLU A 190 -0.59 15.95 -8.57
CA GLU A 190 0.62 16.74 -8.89
C GLU A 190 1.35 17.29 -7.66
N PRO A 191 0.69 17.84 -6.62
CA PRO A 191 1.40 18.31 -5.43
C PRO A 191 2.15 17.21 -4.67
N PHE A 192 1.58 16.00 -4.59
CA PHE A 192 2.24 14.85 -3.98
C PHE A 192 3.46 14.42 -4.80
N MET A 193 3.28 14.28 -6.11
CA MET A 193 4.35 13.90 -7.02
C MET A 193 5.50 14.92 -7.01
N ALA A 194 5.18 16.21 -7.00
CA ALA A 194 6.16 17.27 -6.92
C ALA A 194 6.94 17.27 -5.59
N ALA A 195 6.27 16.97 -4.48
CA ALA A 195 6.90 16.91 -3.17
C ALA A 195 7.85 15.71 -3.03
N LEU A 196 7.47 14.54 -3.53
CA LEU A 196 8.33 13.36 -3.52
C LEU A 196 9.43 13.43 -4.59
N SER A 197 9.16 14.07 -5.72
CA SER A 197 10.08 14.24 -6.86
C SER A 197 10.85 12.95 -7.23
N PRO A 198 10.17 11.83 -7.46
CA PRO A 198 10.83 10.55 -7.70
C PRO A 198 11.57 10.55 -9.05
N SER A 199 12.71 9.86 -9.08
CA SER A 199 13.44 9.59 -10.32
C SER A 199 12.85 8.42 -11.12
N MET A 200 12.11 7.54 -10.44
CA MET A 200 11.49 6.38 -11.04
C MET A 200 10.12 6.13 -10.39
N ILE A 201 9.14 5.76 -11.22
CA ILE A 201 7.81 5.39 -10.75
C ILE A 201 7.49 3.99 -11.25
N VAL A 202 6.96 3.16 -10.34
CA VAL A 202 6.43 1.84 -10.66
C VAL A 202 4.92 1.90 -10.47
N GLN A 203 4.19 1.75 -11.55
CA GLN A 203 2.74 1.59 -11.53
C GLN A 203 2.39 0.11 -11.58
N THR A 204 1.58 -0.35 -10.63
CA THR A 204 1.07 -1.71 -10.58
C THR A 204 -0.42 -1.66 -10.87
N GLY A 205 -0.83 -2.23 -12.00
CA GLY A 205 -2.24 -2.23 -12.39
C GLY A 205 -2.46 -3.14 -13.58
N SER A 206 -3.71 -3.43 -13.90
CA SER A 206 -4.05 -4.13 -15.14
C SER A 206 -4.24 -3.15 -16.28
N GLU A 207 -4.15 -3.65 -17.52
CA GLU A 207 -4.51 -2.88 -18.71
C GLU A 207 -5.94 -2.31 -18.66
N THR A 208 -6.83 -2.97 -17.90
CA THR A 208 -8.21 -2.49 -17.70
C THR A 208 -8.30 -1.32 -16.70
N LEU A 209 -7.27 -1.07 -15.93
CA LEU A 209 -7.09 0.11 -15.08
C LEU A 209 -6.18 1.15 -15.74
N SER A 210 -5.78 0.90 -16.97
CA SER A 210 -4.95 1.73 -17.83
C SER A 210 -5.61 3.09 -18.17
N PRO A 211 -4.86 4.05 -18.70
CA PRO A 211 -5.21 5.45 -18.95
C PRO A 211 -6.57 5.74 -19.56
N ASP A 212 -7.13 4.83 -20.34
CA ASP A 212 -8.45 5.04 -20.94
C ASP A 212 -9.59 5.24 -19.93
N ARG A 213 -9.50 4.64 -18.75
CA ARG A 213 -10.40 4.95 -17.65
C ARG A 213 -10.03 6.23 -16.93
N LEU A 214 -8.77 6.58 -16.96
CA LEU A 214 -8.25 7.80 -16.37
C LEU A 214 -8.57 9.03 -17.23
N THR A 215 -8.70 8.84 -18.55
CA THR A 215 -8.98 9.93 -19.51
C THR A 215 -10.46 10.15 -19.75
N THR A 216 -11.34 9.16 -19.61
CA THR A 216 -12.76 9.28 -19.94
C THR A 216 -13.61 9.77 -18.76
N ASP A 217 -13.21 9.47 -17.56
CA ASP A 217 -13.82 10.07 -16.37
C ASP A 217 -13.07 11.36 -16.02
N VAL A 218 -13.11 12.31 -16.94
CA VAL A 218 -12.65 13.66 -16.64
C VAL A 218 -13.12 14.03 -15.24
N ILE A 219 -12.30 13.66 -14.23
CA ILE A 219 -11.98 14.53 -13.16
C ILE A 219 -13.11 15.50 -12.86
N HIS A 220 -14.13 14.99 -12.28
CA HIS A 220 -15.14 15.84 -11.75
C HIS A 220 -14.56 16.58 -10.53
N GLY A 221 -13.97 17.73 -10.79
CA GLY A 221 -13.64 18.71 -9.79
C GLY A 221 -12.20 18.79 -9.29
N SER A 222 -11.24 18.02 -9.81
CA SER A 222 -9.83 18.20 -9.48
C SER A 222 -9.02 18.60 -10.71
N ASP A 223 -8.75 19.88 -10.87
CA ASP A 223 -7.89 20.42 -11.92
C ASP A 223 -6.43 19.99 -11.77
N LEU A 224 -6.10 19.23 -10.71
CA LEU A 224 -4.74 18.86 -10.35
C LEU A 224 -4.38 17.42 -10.72
N TRP A 225 -5.37 16.57 -11.00
CA TRP A 225 -5.08 15.20 -11.36
C TRP A 225 -4.69 15.08 -12.82
N VAL A 226 -3.55 14.46 -13.08
CA VAL A 226 -3.03 14.21 -14.43
C VAL A 226 -2.60 12.75 -14.50
N PRO A 227 -2.97 12.00 -15.57
CA PRO A 227 -2.48 10.65 -15.78
C PRO A 227 -0.96 10.56 -15.67
N MET A 228 -0.46 9.46 -15.13
CA MET A 228 0.99 9.26 -14.95
C MET A 228 1.73 9.38 -16.29
N GLU A 229 1.16 8.87 -17.38
CA GLU A 229 1.69 8.99 -18.74
C GLU A 229 1.79 10.45 -19.17
N GLU A 230 0.78 11.24 -18.90
CA GLU A 230 0.78 12.66 -19.25
C GLU A 230 1.84 13.45 -18.44
N LEU A 231 2.02 13.12 -17.16
CA LEU A 231 3.11 13.67 -16.36
C LEU A 231 4.48 13.30 -16.92
N TRP A 232 4.64 12.05 -17.35
CA TRP A 232 5.87 11.59 -17.99
C TRP A 232 6.12 12.25 -19.33
N GLU A 233 5.11 12.34 -20.19
CA GLU A 233 5.18 13.04 -21.49
C GLU A 233 5.52 14.54 -21.33
N ARG A 234 5.02 15.16 -20.28
CA ARG A 234 5.35 16.56 -19.92
C ARG A 234 6.75 16.72 -19.30
N GLY A 235 7.50 15.61 -19.14
CA GLY A 235 8.81 15.62 -18.48
C GLY A 235 8.76 15.92 -16.98
N ARG A 236 7.60 15.74 -16.35
CA ARG A 236 7.42 15.91 -14.90
C ARG A 236 7.92 14.70 -14.12
N ILE A 237 7.96 13.54 -14.76
CA ILE A 237 8.47 12.28 -14.22
C ILE A 237 9.56 11.75 -15.15
N PRO A 238 10.77 11.52 -14.65
CA PRO A 238 11.90 11.09 -15.51
C PRO A 238 11.73 9.69 -16.08
N SER A 239 11.05 8.80 -15.37
CA SER A 239 10.84 7.40 -15.79
C SER A 239 9.51 6.87 -15.27
N LEU A 240 8.77 6.20 -16.12
CA LEU A 240 7.55 5.46 -15.75
C LEU A 240 7.77 3.99 -16.09
N ILE A 241 7.59 3.11 -15.10
CA ILE A 241 7.56 1.66 -15.27
C ILE A 241 6.16 1.20 -14.96
N THR A 242 5.48 0.63 -15.93
CA THR A 242 4.17 0.01 -15.76
C THR A 242 4.32 -1.50 -15.67
N THR A 243 3.68 -2.11 -14.70
CA THR A 243 3.56 -3.56 -14.60
C THR A 243 2.10 -3.93 -14.79
N PHE A 244 1.82 -4.72 -15.80
CA PHE A 244 0.51 -5.29 -16.03
C PHE A 244 0.54 -6.73 -15.53
N ALA A 245 -0.18 -7.01 -14.46
CA ALA A 245 -0.43 -8.38 -14.06
C ALA A 245 -1.50 -8.96 -15.01
N PRO A 246 -1.24 -10.06 -15.71
CA PRO A 246 -2.32 -10.76 -16.40
C PRO A 246 -3.28 -11.29 -15.33
N PHE A 247 -4.48 -10.76 -15.29
CA PHE A 247 -5.55 -11.41 -14.55
C PHE A 247 -5.94 -12.68 -15.29
N GLY A 248 -5.60 -13.83 -14.69
CA GLY A 248 -6.10 -15.13 -15.13
C GLY A 248 -7.57 -15.32 -14.72
#